data_b35e130d0a63157dc30560673e60f878
#
_entry.id   b35e130d0a63157dc30560673e60f878
#
_cell.length_a   1.000
_cell.length_b   1.000
_cell.length_c   1.000
_cell.angle_alpha   90.00
_cell.angle_beta   90.00
_cell.angle_gamma   90.00
#
_symmetry.space_group_name_H-M   'P 1'
#
loop_
_entity.id
_entity.type
_entity.pdbx_description
1 polymer ?
#
loop_
_entity_poly.entity_id
_entity_poly.type
_entity_poly.pdbx_seq_one_letter_code
_entity_poly.pdbx_strand_id
1 'polypeptide(L)'
;MKPADFAQSMERALRREDGPATAGANDLSFANAWQRVEEAAAKRIAAVDAGEGSDPDGFEGAYVRRVLELAPAGSCLFAANSMSVRAVDTFYLKGAKQLIVLANRGLNGIDGTVSTAIGASRCFGRTTLITGDLTMLHDLNSLALQRELRVQRQLADIAGDANRTPEQAAKRNTCETDTGAQGITIVLLNNNGGAIFDMLPQKSQEAYFERLFLTPQDVDFQAAVAAFGVPYSKTATLAEFDRAYRASLDVPGISFIEVPVPLQGLRERYADYW
;
A
#
# COMPACT_ATOMS: atom_id res chain seq x y z
N MET A 1 -24.94 -8.03 7.40
CA MET A 1 -24.97 -9.20 8.30
C MET A 1 -24.15 -8.83 9.54
N LYS A 2 -24.65 -9.06 10.75
CA LYS A 2 -23.86 -8.75 11.95
C LYS A 2 -22.70 -9.75 12.06
N PRO A 3 -21.51 -9.36 12.59
CA PRO A 3 -20.36 -10.27 12.73
C PRO A 3 -20.68 -11.58 13.47
N ALA A 4 -21.57 -11.53 14.45
CA ALA A 4 -22.03 -12.71 15.19
C ALA A 4 -22.81 -13.71 14.31
N ASP A 5 -23.60 -13.20 13.36
CA ASP A 5 -24.38 -14.04 12.45
C ASP A 5 -23.49 -14.74 11.42
N PHE A 6 -22.40 -14.06 11.02
CA PHE A 6 -21.37 -14.63 10.14
C PHE A 6 -20.60 -15.75 10.85
N ALA A 7 -20.13 -15.52 12.08
CA ALA A 7 -19.41 -16.51 12.87
C ALA A 7 -20.28 -17.77 13.09
N GLN A 8 -21.56 -17.62 13.45
CA GLN A 8 -22.48 -18.75 13.60
C GLN A 8 -22.74 -19.50 12.29
N SER A 9 -22.80 -18.80 11.16
CA SER A 9 -22.97 -19.43 9.84
C SER A 9 -21.74 -20.23 9.44
N MET A 10 -20.56 -19.72 9.71
CA MET A 10 -19.28 -20.42 9.53
C MET A 10 -19.19 -21.67 10.43
N GLU A 11 -19.54 -21.53 11.71
CA GLU A 11 -19.51 -22.64 12.65
C GLU A 11 -20.47 -23.77 12.25
N ARG A 12 -21.67 -23.43 11.74
CA ARG A 12 -22.61 -24.40 11.20
C ARG A 12 -22.10 -25.09 9.94
N ALA A 13 -21.40 -24.37 9.05
CA ALA A 13 -20.78 -24.93 7.86
C ALA A 13 -19.66 -25.92 8.19
N LEU A 14 -18.81 -25.57 9.18
CA LEU A 14 -17.70 -26.41 9.65
C LEU A 14 -18.16 -27.66 10.43
N ARG A 15 -19.28 -27.59 11.18
CA ARG A 15 -19.81 -28.74 11.94
C ARG A 15 -20.53 -29.78 11.08
N ARG A 16 -20.72 -29.54 9.77
CA ARG A 16 -21.34 -30.49 8.83
C ARG A 16 -20.41 -31.58 8.31
N GLU A 17 -19.17 -31.65 8.79
CA GLU A 17 -18.18 -32.64 8.32
C GLU A 17 -18.28 -34.04 8.97
N ASP A 18 -19.19 -34.28 9.91
CA ASP A 18 -19.28 -35.56 10.67
C ASP A 18 -20.42 -36.50 10.17
N GLY A 19 -20.81 -36.43 8.90
CA GLY A 19 -21.75 -37.39 8.30
C GLY A 19 -21.13 -38.11 7.09
N PRO A 20 -21.51 -39.40 6.81
CA PRO A 20 -21.03 -40.07 5.61
C PRO A 20 -21.40 -39.22 4.39
N ALA A 21 -20.40 -38.71 3.70
CA ALA A 21 -20.55 -37.94 2.49
C ALA A 21 -21.24 -38.79 1.41
N THR A 22 -22.57 -38.76 1.37
CA THR A 22 -23.26 -39.00 0.12
C THR A 22 -22.91 -37.80 -0.75
N ALA A 23 -22.11 -38.05 -1.79
CA ALA A 23 -21.78 -37.08 -2.82
C ALA A 23 -23.05 -36.72 -3.61
N GLY A 24 -23.97 -36.02 -2.96
CA GLY A 24 -25.19 -35.44 -3.51
C GLY A 24 -25.03 -33.95 -3.52
N ALA A 25 -25.03 -33.37 -4.69
CA ALA A 25 -25.07 -31.96 -5.02
C ALA A 25 -24.62 -31.05 -3.86
N ASN A 26 -23.34 -30.80 -3.75
CA ASN A 26 -22.82 -29.78 -2.82
C ASN A 26 -23.71 -28.55 -2.97
N ASP A 27 -24.30 -28.12 -1.88
CA ASP A 27 -25.05 -26.87 -1.86
C ASP A 27 -24.07 -25.72 -2.15
N LEU A 28 -23.85 -25.45 -3.43
CA LEU A 28 -23.04 -24.35 -3.94
C LEU A 28 -23.71 -22.99 -3.69
N SER A 29 -24.87 -22.97 -3.02
CA SER A 29 -25.64 -21.74 -2.79
C SER A 29 -24.85 -20.69 -2.03
N PHE A 30 -24.06 -21.09 -1.02
CA PHE A 30 -23.18 -20.19 -0.28
C PHE A 30 -22.02 -19.71 -1.17
N ALA A 31 -21.33 -20.60 -1.85
CA ALA A 31 -20.23 -20.25 -2.74
C ALA A 31 -20.70 -19.33 -3.88
N ASN A 32 -21.83 -19.64 -4.49
CA ASN A 32 -22.44 -18.83 -5.55
C ASN A 32 -22.91 -17.46 -5.04
N ALA A 33 -23.43 -17.39 -3.80
CA ALA A 33 -23.81 -16.12 -3.19
C ALA A 33 -22.56 -15.25 -2.92
N TRP A 34 -21.49 -15.85 -2.40
CA TRP A 34 -20.23 -15.17 -2.14
C TRP A 34 -19.58 -14.66 -3.42
N GLN A 35 -19.56 -15.50 -4.47
CA GLN A 35 -19.03 -15.10 -5.78
C GLN A 35 -19.78 -13.90 -6.37
N ARG A 36 -21.12 -13.86 -6.25
CA ARG A 36 -21.91 -12.70 -6.71
C ARG A 36 -21.59 -11.42 -5.96
N VAL A 37 -21.32 -11.51 -4.65
CA VAL A 37 -20.91 -10.36 -3.84
C VAL A 37 -19.50 -9.89 -4.28
N GLU A 38 -18.57 -10.83 -4.46
CA GLU A 38 -17.22 -10.54 -4.94
C GLU A 38 -17.23 -9.87 -6.32
N GLU A 39 -18.03 -10.38 -7.26
CA GLU A 39 -18.19 -9.79 -8.60
C GLU A 39 -18.80 -8.38 -8.55
N ALA A 40 -19.76 -8.14 -7.68
CA ALA A 40 -20.37 -6.82 -7.50
C ALA A 40 -19.37 -5.82 -6.88
N ALA A 41 -18.59 -6.26 -5.88
CA ALA A 41 -17.53 -5.46 -5.28
C ALA A 41 -16.43 -5.15 -6.30
N ALA A 42 -15.99 -6.14 -7.07
CA ALA A 42 -14.97 -5.96 -8.11
C ALA A 42 -15.40 -4.93 -9.18
N LYS A 43 -16.67 -4.94 -9.59
CA LYS A 43 -17.21 -3.93 -10.53
C LYS A 43 -17.15 -2.52 -9.94
N ARG A 44 -17.54 -2.35 -8.67
CA ARG A 44 -17.44 -1.05 -7.99
C ARG A 44 -16.01 -0.54 -7.87
N ILE A 45 -15.09 -1.44 -7.50
CA ILE A 45 -13.67 -1.11 -7.39
C ILE A 45 -13.09 -0.73 -8.75
N ALA A 46 -13.45 -1.43 -9.83
CA ALA A 46 -13.03 -1.09 -11.19
C ALA A 46 -13.57 0.28 -11.66
N ALA A 47 -14.77 0.67 -11.20
CA ALA A 47 -15.37 1.96 -11.52
C ALA A 47 -14.61 3.15 -10.90
N VAL A 48 -13.85 2.95 -9.82
CA VAL A 48 -12.98 3.98 -9.23
C VAL A 48 -11.95 4.47 -10.25
N ASP A 49 -11.45 3.58 -11.10
CA ASP A 49 -10.48 3.92 -12.14
C ASP A 49 -11.13 4.67 -13.32
N ALA A 50 -12.42 4.46 -13.55
CA ALA A 50 -13.16 5.06 -14.67
C ALA A 50 -13.61 6.51 -14.40
N GLY A 51 -13.35 7.04 -13.21
CA GLY A 51 -13.80 8.39 -12.85
C GLY A 51 -15.31 8.53 -12.67
N GLU A 52 -16.03 7.40 -12.50
CA GLU A 52 -17.49 7.37 -12.31
C GLU A 52 -17.92 7.76 -10.88
N GLY A 53 -16.97 8.08 -10.00
CA GLY A 53 -17.21 8.57 -8.65
C GLY A 53 -17.09 10.09 -8.53
N SER A 54 -17.58 10.65 -7.44
CA SER A 54 -17.79 12.09 -7.23
C SER A 54 -16.52 12.95 -7.11
N ASP A 55 -15.33 12.41 -7.09
CA ASP A 55 -14.04 13.10 -7.20
C ASP A 55 -12.88 12.09 -7.27
N PRO A 56 -12.55 11.54 -8.45
CA PRO A 56 -11.48 10.55 -8.57
C PRO A 56 -10.11 11.12 -8.21
N ASP A 57 -9.89 12.42 -8.43
CA ASP A 57 -8.60 13.06 -8.18
C ASP A 57 -8.34 13.39 -6.70
N GLY A 58 -9.37 13.36 -5.85
CA GLY A 58 -9.23 13.57 -4.40
C GLY A 58 -9.33 12.30 -3.55
N PHE A 59 -9.73 11.17 -4.13
CA PHE A 59 -9.95 9.95 -3.39
C PHE A 59 -8.71 9.06 -3.31
N GLU A 60 -8.21 8.80 -2.10
CA GLU A 60 -7.01 7.99 -1.87
C GLU A 60 -7.09 6.59 -2.50
N GLY A 61 -8.29 5.98 -2.54
CA GLY A 61 -8.53 4.67 -3.13
C GLY A 61 -8.20 4.61 -4.62
N ALA A 62 -8.45 5.70 -5.37
CA ALA A 62 -8.09 5.79 -6.77
C ALA A 62 -6.56 5.72 -6.97
N TYR A 63 -5.79 6.43 -6.16
CA TYR A 63 -4.32 6.39 -6.22
C TYR A 63 -3.76 5.03 -5.79
N VAL A 64 -4.32 4.41 -4.75
CA VAL A 64 -3.95 3.04 -4.36
C VAL A 64 -4.23 2.06 -5.48
N ARG A 65 -5.38 2.19 -6.14
CA ARG A 65 -5.73 1.37 -7.29
C ARG A 65 -4.73 1.55 -8.44
N ARG A 66 -4.31 2.79 -8.73
CA ARG A 66 -3.29 3.06 -9.74
C ARG A 66 -1.94 2.44 -9.39
N VAL A 67 -1.51 2.49 -8.11
CA VAL A 67 -0.30 1.76 -7.67
C VAL A 67 -0.44 0.28 -7.95
N LEU A 68 -1.55 -0.35 -7.57
CA LEU A 68 -1.79 -1.79 -7.79
C LEU A 68 -1.75 -2.17 -9.28
N GLU A 69 -2.21 -1.29 -10.16
CA GLU A 69 -2.17 -1.48 -11.60
C GLU A 69 -0.78 -1.27 -12.21
N LEU A 70 -0.08 -0.22 -11.79
CA LEU A 70 1.17 0.20 -12.41
C LEU A 70 2.40 -0.51 -11.84
N ALA A 71 2.33 -1.00 -10.60
CA ALA A 71 3.43 -1.73 -9.97
C ALA A 71 3.85 -2.94 -10.83
N PRO A 72 5.15 -3.16 -11.06
CA PRO A 72 5.63 -4.28 -11.85
C PRO A 72 5.21 -5.62 -11.24
N ALA A 73 4.91 -6.61 -12.09
CA ALA A 73 4.65 -7.98 -11.62
C ALA A 73 5.85 -8.52 -10.83
N GLY A 74 5.60 -9.19 -9.71
CA GLY A 74 6.63 -9.73 -8.82
C GLY A 74 7.30 -8.69 -7.92
N SER A 75 6.94 -7.40 -8.02
CA SER A 75 7.47 -6.36 -7.13
C SER A 75 6.84 -6.41 -5.73
N CYS A 76 7.50 -5.77 -4.77
CA CYS A 76 7.00 -5.65 -3.41
C CYS A 76 6.10 -4.41 -3.27
N LEU A 77 4.94 -4.59 -2.65
CA LEU A 77 4.08 -3.54 -2.17
C LEU A 77 4.09 -3.55 -0.65
N PHE A 78 4.63 -2.51 -0.03
CA PHE A 78 4.63 -2.35 1.42
C PHE A 78 3.52 -1.38 1.82
N ALA A 79 2.55 -1.85 2.60
CA ALA A 79 1.46 -1.03 3.10
C ALA A 79 1.72 -0.59 4.54
N ALA A 80 1.72 0.71 4.80
CA ALA A 80 1.76 1.23 6.16
C ALA A 80 0.47 0.89 6.92
N ASN A 81 0.50 1.00 8.23
CA ASN A 81 -0.70 0.84 9.06
C ASN A 81 -1.72 1.97 8.82
N SER A 82 -2.80 2.03 9.60
CA SER A 82 -3.91 2.96 9.45
C SER A 82 -4.70 2.71 8.17
N MET A 83 -5.00 3.73 7.36
CA MET A 83 -5.79 3.58 6.13
C MET A 83 -5.02 2.91 5.01
N SER A 84 -3.69 3.03 4.94
CA SER A 84 -2.90 2.48 3.84
C SER A 84 -3.12 0.97 3.65
N VAL A 85 -3.02 0.18 4.73
CA VAL A 85 -3.27 -1.27 4.65
C VAL A 85 -4.73 -1.60 4.33
N ARG A 86 -5.66 -0.79 4.83
CA ARG A 86 -7.10 -0.97 4.55
C ARG A 86 -7.44 -0.63 3.11
N ALA A 87 -6.84 0.43 2.57
CA ALA A 87 -7.00 0.79 1.17
C ALA A 87 -6.45 -0.30 0.24
N VAL A 88 -5.28 -0.87 0.56
CA VAL A 88 -4.76 -2.01 -0.21
C VAL A 88 -5.72 -3.20 -0.14
N ASP A 89 -6.20 -3.56 1.05
CA ASP A 89 -7.17 -4.66 1.24
C ASP A 89 -8.48 -4.43 0.47
N THR A 90 -8.98 -3.19 0.47
CA THR A 90 -10.22 -2.82 -0.23
C THR A 90 -10.07 -2.84 -1.75
N PHE A 91 -8.96 -2.29 -2.28
CA PHE A 91 -8.82 -2.02 -3.71
C PHE A 91 -7.96 -3.03 -4.47
N TYR A 92 -7.39 -4.04 -3.81
CA TYR A 92 -6.61 -5.09 -4.47
C TYR A 92 -7.52 -6.14 -5.11
N LEU A 93 -7.80 -5.99 -6.39
CA LEU A 93 -8.57 -6.97 -7.14
C LEU A 93 -7.76 -8.23 -7.42
N LYS A 94 -8.41 -9.38 -7.28
CA LYS A 94 -7.88 -10.67 -7.69
C LYS A 94 -7.52 -10.64 -9.17
N GLY A 95 -6.30 -11.07 -9.50
CA GLY A 95 -5.81 -11.06 -10.88
C GLY A 95 -4.56 -11.89 -11.06
N ALA A 96 -4.06 -11.92 -12.30
CA ALA A 96 -2.84 -12.66 -12.66
C ALA A 96 -1.54 -11.98 -12.18
N LYS A 97 -1.60 -10.69 -11.81
CA LYS A 97 -0.46 -9.94 -11.33
C LYS A 97 -0.07 -10.40 -9.93
N GLN A 98 1.13 -10.94 -9.80
CA GLN A 98 1.66 -11.37 -8.52
C GLN A 98 2.45 -10.20 -7.91
N LEU A 99 1.93 -9.63 -6.82
CA LEU A 99 2.63 -8.68 -5.97
C LEU A 99 2.95 -9.35 -4.64
N ILE A 100 4.12 -9.03 -4.08
CA ILE A 100 4.50 -9.45 -2.73
C ILE A 100 4.03 -8.35 -1.78
N VAL A 101 2.90 -8.56 -1.10
CA VAL A 101 2.34 -7.55 -0.19
C VAL A 101 2.85 -7.76 1.22
N LEU A 102 3.49 -6.74 1.77
CA LEU A 102 4.04 -6.72 3.13
C LEU A 102 3.44 -5.58 3.95
N ALA A 103 3.36 -5.78 5.26
CA ALA A 103 2.95 -4.76 6.23
C ALA A 103 3.44 -5.12 7.64
N ASN A 104 3.70 -4.12 8.49
CA ASN A 104 4.02 -4.31 9.90
C ASN A 104 2.75 -4.59 10.70
N ARG A 105 2.32 -5.85 10.81
CA ARG A 105 1.06 -6.23 11.47
C ARG A 105 1.22 -6.97 12.80
N GLY A 106 2.44 -7.17 13.26
CA GLY A 106 2.70 -7.73 14.60
C GLY A 106 2.31 -6.74 15.71
N LEU A 107 2.83 -5.51 15.62
CA LEU A 107 2.37 -4.34 16.36
C LEU A 107 1.83 -3.35 15.33
N ASN A 108 0.64 -2.81 15.55
CA ASN A 108 -0.05 -1.92 14.61
C ASN A 108 0.39 -0.45 14.76
N GLY A 109 1.68 -0.21 15.08
CA GLY A 109 2.29 1.11 15.19
C GLY A 109 2.62 1.74 13.84
N ILE A 110 3.04 2.99 13.88
CA ILE A 110 3.48 3.75 12.69
C ILE A 110 5.00 4.00 12.70
N ASP A 111 5.66 3.73 13.81
CA ASP A 111 7.10 3.79 13.99
C ASP A 111 7.84 2.74 13.15
N GLY A 112 9.01 3.07 12.63
CA GLY A 112 9.87 2.16 11.88
C GLY A 112 9.29 1.61 10.58
N THR A 113 8.16 2.14 10.09
CA THR A 113 7.48 1.63 8.90
C THR A 113 8.27 1.95 7.62
N VAL A 114 8.80 3.17 7.51
CA VAL A 114 9.55 3.62 6.34
C VAL A 114 10.88 2.88 6.27
N SER A 115 11.60 2.78 7.39
CA SER A 115 12.86 2.04 7.48
C SER A 115 12.69 0.56 7.15
N THR A 116 11.60 -0.08 7.62
CA THR A 116 11.29 -1.47 7.27
C THR A 116 11.04 -1.63 5.76
N ALA A 117 10.28 -0.73 5.14
CA ALA A 117 10.02 -0.77 3.71
C ALA A 117 11.30 -0.54 2.88
N ILE A 118 12.18 0.37 3.32
CA ILE A 118 13.51 0.56 2.72
C ILE A 118 14.33 -0.72 2.84
N GLY A 119 14.31 -1.38 4.00
CA GLY A 119 14.95 -2.68 4.19
C GLY A 119 14.41 -3.75 3.26
N ALA A 120 13.08 -3.84 3.09
CA ALA A 120 12.44 -4.76 2.16
C ALA A 120 12.88 -4.53 0.71
N SER A 121 13.09 -3.28 0.29
CA SER A 121 13.56 -2.96 -1.07
C SER A 121 14.94 -3.55 -1.41
N ARG A 122 15.70 -3.95 -0.39
CA ARG A 122 16.98 -4.64 -0.57
C ARG A 122 16.80 -6.10 -0.99
N CYS A 123 15.65 -6.68 -0.68
CA CYS A 123 15.35 -8.08 -0.93
C CYS A 123 14.48 -8.29 -2.18
N PHE A 124 13.61 -7.33 -2.49
CA PHE A 124 12.55 -7.52 -3.49
C PHE A 124 12.75 -6.68 -4.77
N GLY A 125 13.91 -6.09 -4.97
CA GLY A 125 14.19 -5.29 -6.16
C GLY A 125 13.36 -4.00 -6.18
N ARG A 126 12.25 -3.98 -6.91
CA ARG A 126 11.33 -2.84 -6.89
C ARG A 126 10.35 -2.96 -5.75
N THR A 127 10.25 -1.90 -4.97
CA THR A 127 9.34 -1.81 -3.84
C THR A 127 8.54 -0.51 -3.91
N THR A 128 7.25 -0.57 -3.61
CA THR A 128 6.41 0.61 -3.42
C THR A 128 5.92 0.62 -1.98
N LEU A 129 6.16 1.72 -1.27
CA LEU A 129 5.55 1.97 0.04
C LEU A 129 4.35 2.90 -0.14
N ILE A 130 3.18 2.47 0.32
CA ILE A 130 2.01 3.34 0.49
C ILE A 130 1.92 3.73 1.96
N THR A 131 1.94 5.02 2.26
CA THR A 131 2.00 5.55 3.63
C THR A 131 1.18 6.82 3.79
N GLY A 132 0.73 7.10 5.01
CA GLY A 132 0.16 8.38 5.41
C GLY A 132 1.23 9.32 5.98
N ASP A 133 0.87 10.59 6.11
CA ASP A 133 1.72 11.69 6.58
C ASP A 133 2.22 11.50 8.03
N LEU A 134 1.36 11.11 8.95
CA LEU A 134 1.77 10.85 10.34
C LEU A 134 2.79 9.69 10.43
N THR A 135 2.60 8.63 9.66
CA THR A 135 3.55 7.52 9.57
C THR A 135 4.88 7.98 8.98
N MET A 136 4.83 8.79 7.92
CA MET A 136 6.02 9.33 7.28
C MET A 136 6.81 10.23 8.23
N LEU A 137 6.12 11.11 8.96
CA LEU A 137 6.74 11.97 9.98
C LEU A 137 7.41 11.19 11.10
N HIS A 138 6.78 10.11 11.54
CA HIS A 138 7.28 9.29 12.63
C HIS A 138 8.63 8.62 12.31
N ASP A 139 8.93 8.40 11.03
CA ASP A 139 10.13 7.70 10.56
C ASP A 139 10.83 8.47 9.43
N LEU A 140 10.69 9.80 9.41
CA LEU A 140 11.22 10.67 8.35
C LEU A 140 12.75 10.57 8.21
N ASN A 141 13.46 10.39 9.31
CA ASN A 141 14.92 10.25 9.33
C ASN A 141 15.41 8.99 8.59
N SER A 142 14.56 8.01 8.33
CA SER A 142 14.89 6.85 7.50
C SER A 142 15.31 7.22 6.09
N LEU A 143 14.91 8.41 5.60
CA LEU A 143 15.34 8.93 4.31
C LEU A 143 16.87 9.13 4.23
N ALA A 144 17.58 9.23 5.36
CA ALA A 144 19.04 9.27 5.39
C ALA A 144 19.68 8.01 4.77
N LEU A 145 18.96 6.87 4.72
CA LEU A 145 19.39 5.65 4.05
C LEU A 145 19.54 5.80 2.53
N GLN A 146 19.01 6.89 1.94
CA GLN A 146 19.22 7.21 0.53
C GLN A 146 20.70 7.23 0.12
N ARG A 147 21.55 7.78 0.98
CA ARG A 147 22.99 7.81 0.74
C ARG A 147 23.56 6.40 0.66
N GLU A 148 23.21 5.54 1.58
CA GLU A 148 23.70 4.17 1.63
C GLU A 148 23.24 3.37 0.39
N LEU A 149 21.98 3.51 -0.01
CA LEU A 149 21.46 2.86 -1.21
C LEU A 149 22.21 3.27 -2.47
N ARG A 150 22.60 4.55 -2.59
CA ARG A 150 23.38 5.07 -3.72
C ARG A 150 24.82 4.53 -3.72
N VAL A 151 25.48 4.53 -2.57
CA VAL A 151 26.86 4.02 -2.44
C VAL A 151 26.92 2.54 -2.78
N GLN A 152 26.01 1.73 -2.25
CA GLN A 152 25.98 0.30 -2.51
C GLN A 152 25.75 -0.01 -3.99
N ARG A 153 24.91 0.78 -4.68
CA ARG A 153 24.74 0.64 -6.13
C ARG A 153 26.03 0.94 -6.88
N GLN A 154 26.69 2.07 -6.56
CA GLN A 154 27.96 2.42 -7.19
C GLN A 154 29.03 1.33 -7.00
N LEU A 155 29.07 0.74 -5.81
CA LEU A 155 29.98 -0.38 -5.54
C LEU A 155 29.59 -1.65 -6.34
N ALA A 156 28.29 -1.90 -6.50
CA ALA A 156 27.81 -3.02 -7.30
C ALA A 156 28.11 -2.84 -8.80
N ASP A 157 27.96 -1.62 -9.31
CA ASP A 157 28.29 -1.28 -10.70
C ASP A 157 29.80 -1.44 -10.97
N ILE A 158 30.65 -0.97 -10.07
CA ILE A 158 32.12 -1.14 -10.13
C ILE A 158 32.51 -2.62 -10.05
N ALA A 159 31.87 -3.41 -9.16
CA ALA A 159 32.15 -4.83 -9.03
C ALA A 159 31.58 -5.66 -10.20
N GLY A 160 30.57 -5.16 -10.90
CA GLY A 160 29.99 -5.78 -12.09
C GLY A 160 30.91 -5.71 -13.30
N ASP A 161 31.72 -4.67 -13.41
CA ASP A 161 32.74 -4.49 -14.45
C ASP A 161 34.03 -5.35 -14.21
N ALA A 162 34.22 -5.86 -12.99
CA ALA A 162 35.38 -6.67 -12.64
C ALA A 162 35.01 -8.15 -12.43
N ASN A 163 35.04 -8.96 -13.49
CA ASN A 163 35.16 -10.43 -13.50
C ASN A 163 34.32 -11.22 -12.50
N ARG A 164 33.01 -11.40 -12.76
CA ARG A 164 32.19 -12.39 -12.05
C ARG A 164 32.29 -13.77 -12.70
N THR A 165 32.74 -14.76 -11.95
CA THR A 165 32.58 -16.15 -12.36
C THR A 165 31.14 -16.65 -12.07
N PRO A 166 30.58 -17.57 -12.90
CA PRO A 166 29.22 -18.12 -12.69
C PRO A 166 29.00 -18.77 -11.32
N GLU A 167 30.07 -19.29 -10.68
CA GLU A 167 30.01 -19.92 -9.36
C GLU A 167 29.81 -18.94 -8.20
N GLN A 168 30.26 -17.70 -8.34
CA GLN A 168 30.05 -16.65 -7.34
C GLN A 168 28.61 -16.08 -7.40
N ALA A 169 27.95 -16.16 -8.55
CA ALA A 169 26.55 -15.80 -8.70
C ALA A 169 25.62 -16.81 -7.98
N ALA A 170 26.02 -18.09 -7.86
CA ALA A 170 25.21 -19.14 -7.24
C ALA A 170 25.24 -19.15 -5.69
N LYS A 171 26.14 -18.39 -5.05
CA LYS A 171 26.28 -18.31 -3.58
C LYS A 171 25.65 -17.09 -2.94
N ARG A 172 24.86 -16.31 -3.68
CA ARG A 172 24.09 -15.20 -3.11
C ARG A 172 22.96 -15.73 -2.25
N ASN A 173 22.81 -15.19 -1.05
CA ASN A 173 21.68 -15.42 -0.16
C ASN A 173 20.37 -15.30 -0.95
N THR A 174 19.39 -16.12 -0.63
CA THR A 174 18.06 -16.25 -1.25
C THR A 174 17.24 -14.93 -1.35
N CYS A 175 17.80 -13.82 -0.91
CA CYS A 175 17.22 -12.46 -0.95
C CYS A 175 17.69 -11.62 -2.16
N GLU A 176 18.58 -12.12 -3.03
CA GLU A 176 19.07 -11.39 -4.20
C GLU A 176 18.38 -11.90 -5.48
N THR A 177 17.22 -11.33 -5.77
CA THR A 177 16.64 -11.45 -7.11
C THR A 177 17.41 -10.52 -8.05
N ASP A 178 17.93 -11.08 -9.13
CA ASP A 178 18.60 -10.38 -10.24
C ASP A 178 17.53 -9.59 -11.06
N THR A 179 16.83 -8.70 -10.38
CA THR A 179 15.81 -7.87 -10.99
C THR A 179 16.31 -6.45 -11.03
N GLY A 180 16.74 -5.99 -12.17
CA GLY A 180 16.95 -4.58 -12.56
C GLY A 180 17.09 -3.54 -11.46
N ALA A 181 17.22 -2.29 -11.74
CA ALA A 181 17.51 -1.25 -10.76
C ALA A 181 16.71 -1.38 -9.43
N GLN A 182 17.42 -1.70 -8.34
CA GLN A 182 16.85 -1.73 -6.99
C GLN A 182 16.40 -0.32 -6.60
N GLY A 183 15.21 -0.18 -6.04
CA GLY A 183 14.71 1.10 -5.57
C GLY A 183 13.35 0.99 -4.90
N ILE A 184 13.02 2.03 -4.15
CA ILE A 184 11.74 2.17 -3.48
C ILE A 184 11.06 3.48 -3.89
N THR A 185 9.81 3.38 -4.30
CA THR A 185 8.91 4.54 -4.48
C THR A 185 8.05 4.69 -3.24
N ILE A 186 8.19 5.80 -2.55
CA ILE A 186 7.33 6.17 -1.42
C ILE A 186 6.16 6.98 -1.99
N VAL A 187 4.95 6.45 -1.86
CA VAL A 187 3.69 7.13 -2.19
C VAL A 187 3.08 7.61 -0.89
N LEU A 188 3.17 8.90 -0.66
CA LEU A 188 2.60 9.57 0.50
C LEU A 188 1.18 10.04 0.18
N LEU A 189 0.19 9.43 0.80
CA LEU A 189 -1.19 9.92 0.81
C LEU A 189 -1.30 10.94 1.95
N ASN A 190 -1.15 12.21 1.60
CA ASN A 190 -1.06 13.30 2.57
C ASN A 190 -2.45 13.93 2.79
N ASN A 191 -3.10 13.54 3.88
CA ASN A 191 -4.36 14.14 4.33
C ASN A 191 -4.16 15.17 5.43
N ASN A 192 -2.93 15.49 5.79
CA ASN A 192 -2.55 16.42 6.87
C ASN A 192 -3.05 15.98 8.25
N GLY A 193 -3.06 14.66 8.55
CA GLY A 193 -3.39 14.19 9.89
C GLY A 193 -4.01 12.81 9.99
N GLY A 194 -4.79 12.60 11.04
CA GLY A 194 -5.38 11.31 11.41
C GLY A 194 -6.76 11.06 10.79
N ALA A 195 -6.92 11.10 9.47
CA ALA A 195 -8.22 10.93 8.80
C ALA A 195 -8.95 9.61 9.16
N ILE A 196 -8.24 8.55 9.55
CA ILE A 196 -8.87 7.30 10.00
C ILE A 196 -9.87 7.53 11.14
N PHE A 197 -9.65 8.53 11.99
CA PHE A 197 -10.54 8.82 13.12
C PHE A 197 -11.89 9.36 12.68
N ASP A 198 -12.03 9.85 11.43
CA ASP A 198 -13.31 10.23 10.82
C ASP A 198 -14.30 9.06 10.75
N MET A 199 -13.79 7.83 10.73
CA MET A 199 -14.57 6.59 10.72
C MET A 199 -15.02 6.13 12.11
N LEU A 200 -14.50 6.74 13.18
CA LEU A 200 -14.71 6.29 14.54
C LEU A 200 -15.75 7.15 15.29
N PRO A 201 -16.38 6.61 16.36
CA PRO A 201 -17.36 7.34 17.16
C PRO A 201 -16.83 8.65 17.77
N GLN A 202 -15.53 8.78 17.94
CA GLN A 202 -14.86 9.97 18.47
C GLN A 202 -15.11 11.23 17.61
N LYS A 203 -15.47 11.06 16.32
CA LYS A 203 -15.88 12.16 15.43
C LYS A 203 -17.02 13.02 16.06
N SER A 204 -17.88 12.44 16.87
CA SER A 204 -18.96 13.16 17.56
C SER A 204 -18.49 14.12 18.64
N GLN A 205 -17.22 14.07 19.04
CA GLN A 205 -16.63 14.92 20.07
C GLN A 205 -16.00 16.18 19.46
N GLU A 206 -16.82 17.01 18.78
CA GLU A 206 -16.39 18.16 17.96
C GLU A 206 -15.37 19.07 18.64
N ALA A 207 -15.55 19.37 19.94
CA ALA A 207 -14.67 20.26 20.69
C ALA A 207 -13.21 19.79 20.79
N TYR A 208 -12.97 18.48 20.64
CA TYR A 208 -11.64 17.87 20.84
C TYR A 208 -11.15 17.12 19.62
N PHE A 209 -12.02 16.86 18.64
CA PHE A 209 -11.75 15.94 17.55
C PHE A 209 -10.58 16.40 16.69
N GLU A 210 -10.57 17.63 16.24
CA GLU A 210 -9.49 18.16 15.42
C GLU A 210 -8.15 18.14 16.16
N ARG A 211 -8.12 18.63 17.38
CA ARG A 211 -6.87 18.75 18.15
C ARG A 211 -6.30 17.42 18.59
N LEU A 212 -7.15 16.48 19.05
CA LEU A 212 -6.68 15.25 19.72
C LEU A 212 -6.70 14.00 18.82
N PHE A 213 -7.44 14.04 17.70
CA PHE A 213 -7.59 12.90 16.80
C PHE A 213 -7.11 13.20 15.38
N LEU A 214 -7.57 14.28 14.76
CA LEU A 214 -7.07 14.63 13.42
C LEU A 214 -5.63 15.14 13.47
N THR A 215 -5.26 15.89 14.49
CA THR A 215 -3.88 16.33 14.75
C THR A 215 -3.15 16.82 13.49
N PRO A 216 -3.64 17.87 12.80
CA PRO A 216 -3.00 18.39 11.60
C PRO A 216 -1.57 18.85 11.91
N GLN A 217 -0.63 18.56 11.01
CA GLN A 217 0.81 18.77 11.21
C GLN A 217 1.38 19.91 10.35
N ASP A 218 0.73 20.25 9.25
CA ASP A 218 1.12 21.33 8.31
C ASP A 218 2.60 21.22 7.84
N VAL A 219 3.05 20.02 7.56
CA VAL A 219 4.44 19.77 7.16
C VAL A 219 4.65 20.03 5.68
N ASP A 220 5.69 20.79 5.37
CA ASP A 220 6.24 20.89 4.01
C ASP A 220 7.13 19.66 3.74
N PHE A 221 6.52 18.61 3.17
CA PHE A 221 7.25 17.39 2.81
C PHE A 221 8.26 17.63 1.69
N GLN A 222 8.06 18.60 0.80
CA GLN A 222 9.05 18.93 -0.22
C GLN A 222 10.36 19.40 0.40
N ALA A 223 10.28 20.33 1.32
CA ALA A 223 11.45 20.83 2.03
C ALA A 223 12.11 19.74 2.90
N ALA A 224 11.30 18.95 3.61
CA ALA A 224 11.79 17.88 4.47
C ALA A 224 12.52 16.79 3.67
N VAL A 225 11.97 16.34 2.56
CA VAL A 225 12.52 15.29 1.69
C VAL A 225 13.78 15.78 0.96
N ALA A 226 13.80 17.05 0.54
CA ALA A 226 14.95 17.66 -0.11
C ALA A 226 16.22 17.65 0.77
N ALA A 227 16.07 17.75 2.09
CA ALA A 227 17.18 17.69 3.04
C ALA A 227 17.98 16.37 2.97
N PHE A 228 17.34 15.28 2.51
CA PHE A 228 17.97 13.98 2.33
C PHE A 228 18.42 13.70 0.89
N GLY A 229 18.23 14.67 -0.03
CA GLY A 229 18.57 14.52 -1.44
C GLY A 229 17.71 13.48 -2.16
N VAL A 230 16.50 13.21 -1.69
CA VAL A 230 15.56 12.27 -2.31
C VAL A 230 14.79 13.01 -3.41
N PRO A 231 14.67 12.45 -4.63
CA PRO A 231 13.79 13.00 -5.67
C PRO A 231 12.34 13.05 -5.21
N TYR A 232 11.72 14.20 -5.40
CA TYR A 232 10.36 14.48 -4.95
C TYR A 232 9.47 14.93 -6.10
N SER A 233 8.22 14.46 -6.09
CA SER A 233 7.15 14.91 -6.97
C SER A 233 5.87 15.11 -6.17
N LYS A 234 5.14 16.20 -6.42
CA LYS A 234 3.79 16.40 -5.91
C LYS A 234 2.81 16.30 -7.06
N THR A 235 1.73 15.54 -6.88
CA THR A 235 0.75 15.27 -7.92
C THR A 235 -0.64 15.64 -7.44
N ALA A 236 -1.41 16.34 -8.27
CA ALA A 236 -2.76 16.77 -7.98
C ALA A 236 -3.82 15.94 -8.72
N THR A 237 -3.43 15.24 -9.80
CA THR A 237 -4.33 14.44 -10.62
C THR A 237 -3.80 13.03 -10.83
N LEU A 238 -4.69 12.07 -11.15
CA LEU A 238 -4.31 10.69 -11.45
C LEU A 238 -3.33 10.62 -12.65
N ALA A 239 -3.52 11.47 -13.66
CA ALA A 239 -2.64 11.48 -14.82
C ALA A 239 -1.22 11.98 -14.48
N GLU A 240 -1.08 12.94 -13.57
CA GLU A 240 0.22 13.38 -13.05
C GLU A 240 0.85 12.27 -12.21
N PHE A 241 0.05 11.64 -11.35
CA PHE A 241 0.49 10.51 -10.54
C PHE A 241 1.04 9.37 -11.39
N ASP A 242 0.32 8.96 -12.43
CA ASP A 242 0.75 7.89 -13.34
C ASP A 242 2.11 8.18 -13.98
N ARG A 243 2.32 9.42 -14.43
CA ARG A 243 3.61 9.84 -15.01
C ARG A 243 4.73 9.81 -13.97
N ALA A 244 4.48 10.37 -12.78
CA ALA A 244 5.45 10.41 -11.69
C ALA A 244 5.79 9.00 -11.20
N TYR A 245 4.79 8.13 -11.04
CA TYR A 245 4.97 6.77 -10.58
C TYR A 245 5.79 5.95 -11.59
N ARG A 246 5.45 6.00 -12.88
CA ARG A 246 6.22 5.31 -13.93
C ARG A 246 7.68 5.80 -13.96
N ALA A 247 7.90 7.10 -13.91
CA ALA A 247 9.24 7.67 -13.86
C ALA A 247 10.02 7.23 -12.62
N SER A 248 9.37 7.08 -11.47
CA SER A 248 10.02 6.66 -10.23
C SER A 248 10.53 5.22 -10.27
N LEU A 249 9.93 4.37 -11.12
CA LEU A 249 10.37 2.97 -11.25
C LEU A 249 11.77 2.83 -11.84
N ASP A 250 12.26 3.82 -12.57
CA ASP A 250 13.61 3.81 -13.16
C ASP A 250 14.65 4.51 -12.26
N VAL A 251 14.20 5.19 -11.20
CA VAL A 251 15.09 5.90 -10.28
C VAL A 251 15.72 4.92 -9.30
N PRO A 252 17.04 4.90 -9.17
CA PRO A 252 17.73 4.10 -8.15
C PRO A 252 17.62 4.73 -6.77
N GLY A 253 17.49 3.88 -5.73
CA GLY A 253 17.32 4.34 -4.35
C GLY A 253 15.88 4.75 -4.05
N ILE A 254 15.71 5.83 -3.31
CA ILE A 254 14.39 6.31 -2.87
C ILE A 254 13.88 7.37 -3.85
N SER A 255 12.62 7.24 -4.26
CA SER A 255 11.81 8.28 -4.93
C SER A 255 10.58 8.57 -4.07
N PHE A 256 10.15 9.83 -4.05
CA PHE A 256 9.06 10.28 -3.20
C PHE A 256 7.96 10.96 -4.03
N ILE A 257 6.73 10.48 -3.90
CA ILE A 257 5.55 11.06 -4.56
C ILE A 257 4.55 11.44 -3.48
N GLU A 258 4.24 12.72 -3.36
CA GLU A 258 3.20 13.23 -2.49
C GLU A 258 1.89 13.40 -3.27
N VAL A 259 0.83 12.84 -2.70
CA VAL A 259 -0.54 12.96 -3.18
C VAL A 259 -1.37 13.62 -2.09
N PRO A 260 -1.74 14.90 -2.23
CA PRO A 260 -2.69 15.54 -1.33
C PRO A 260 -4.06 14.87 -1.44
N VAL A 261 -4.61 14.45 -0.30
CA VAL A 261 -5.95 13.87 -0.20
C VAL A 261 -6.75 14.57 0.90
N PRO A 262 -8.09 14.60 0.84
CA PRO A 262 -8.88 15.29 1.84
C PRO A 262 -8.75 14.70 3.24
N LEU A 263 -8.64 15.55 4.26
CA LEU A 263 -8.61 15.18 5.67
C LEU A 263 -9.95 14.63 6.17
N GLN A 264 -11.06 15.13 5.64
CA GLN A 264 -12.43 14.83 6.08
C GLN A 264 -13.23 14.08 5.01
N GLY A 265 -14.35 13.47 5.39
CA GLY A 265 -15.24 12.76 4.48
C GLY A 265 -14.74 11.36 4.10
N LEU A 266 -13.79 10.81 4.86
CA LEU A 266 -13.24 9.49 4.59
C LEU A 266 -14.31 8.39 4.69
N ARG A 267 -15.15 8.47 5.72
CA ARG A 267 -16.23 7.51 5.96
C ARG A 267 -17.22 7.46 4.79
N GLU A 268 -17.61 8.62 4.31
CA GLU A 268 -18.56 8.74 3.20
C GLU A 268 -17.98 8.18 1.90
N ARG A 269 -16.70 8.44 1.63
CA ARG A 269 -16.01 7.92 0.43
C ARG A 269 -15.80 6.41 0.45
N TYR A 270 -15.61 5.82 1.63
CA TYR A 270 -15.49 4.36 1.75
C TYR A 270 -16.84 3.64 1.89
N ALA A 271 -17.94 4.36 2.13
CA ALA A 271 -19.27 3.74 2.37
C ALA A 271 -19.75 2.85 1.21
N ASP A 272 -19.30 3.13 -0.01
CA ASP A 272 -19.66 2.35 -1.19
C ASP A 272 -18.87 1.04 -1.33
N TYR A 273 -17.82 0.87 -0.54
CA TYR A 273 -16.90 -0.27 -0.66
C TYR A 273 -16.95 -1.20 0.55
N TRP A 274 -17.58 -0.79 1.66
CA TRP A 274 -17.63 -1.54 2.93
C TRP A 274 -19.05 -1.94 3.37
#